data_81a9451788c88a365757e5a54d44105a
#
_entry.id   81a9451788c88a365757e5a54d44105a
#
_cell.length_a   1.000
_cell.length_b   1.000
_cell.length_c   1.000
_cell.angle_alpha   90.00
_cell.angle_beta   90.00
_cell.angle_gamma   90.00
#
_symmetry.space_group_name_H-M   'P 1'
#
loop_
_entity.id
_entity.type
_entity.pdbx_description
1 polymer ?
#
loop_
_entity_poly.entity_id
_entity_poly.type
_entity_poly.pdbx_seq_one_letter_code
_entity_poly.pdbx_strand_id
1 'polypeptide(L)'
;MVGRVFQLALTFITTMLVTRYLGPAEYGKITYVYSYIQLFLPLCALGMNDIVVKELVDNREKNNEILGTMIVLRVIASFISMICSVALVSILNDGEVYRKVAILLSFSLLFQSFDGIMYFYQSKLLSRKTGTIYAFAYLFSSIYRIFGIISKKDIYWFAFAMSLDFIIIAVLLLSVYLKDRYDLRFSVPTAKKLLSKSAYYIFAGLLVVIYGKVTEILLLGKMVSETSVGYYSAGTTLCNAWPFVLTAIIDSLSPVIIDVHKTDRKEFEKKLKQLYALIFYISTLAAIMITIFAGLGIRILYGADFAPAAMPMRIYCWSTAFSYIGVSRTIWMQCEKKTKYEMNISLFGALANIALNYVLIRSMDIIGAAIAAVLTQFLTNFVFLFAMKDTRENAKLILDAILLRGVMERPER
;
A
#
# COMPACT_ATOMS: atom_id res chain seq x y z
N MET A 1 -17.79 7.61 -0.70
CA MET A 1 -17.53 6.44 -1.56
C MET A 1 -17.35 6.79 -3.03
N VAL A 2 -18.32 7.42 -3.69
CA VAL A 2 -18.29 7.74 -5.15
C VAL A 2 -16.99 8.47 -5.56
N GLY A 3 -16.56 9.50 -4.85
CA GLY A 3 -15.33 10.24 -5.17
C GLY A 3 -14.06 9.39 -5.13
N ARG A 4 -13.97 8.41 -4.22
CA ARG A 4 -12.81 7.50 -4.12
C ARG A 4 -12.77 6.49 -5.28
N VAL A 5 -13.93 6.00 -5.69
CA VAL A 5 -14.04 5.10 -6.87
C VAL A 5 -13.66 5.85 -8.13
N PHE A 6 -14.18 7.07 -8.31
CA PHE A 6 -13.82 7.94 -9.44
C PHE A 6 -12.31 8.22 -9.49
N GLN A 7 -11.70 8.57 -8.37
CA GLN A 7 -10.26 8.77 -8.23
C GLN A 7 -9.47 7.51 -8.65
N LEU A 8 -9.84 6.33 -8.12
CA LEU A 8 -9.18 5.07 -8.46
C LEU A 8 -9.28 4.74 -9.95
N ALA A 9 -10.47 4.91 -10.53
CA ALA A 9 -10.69 4.68 -11.96
C ALA A 9 -9.85 5.64 -12.83
N LEU A 10 -9.85 6.93 -12.50
CA LEU A 10 -9.09 7.94 -13.23
C LEU A 10 -7.58 7.68 -13.16
N THR A 11 -7.07 7.41 -11.96
CA THR A 11 -5.64 7.08 -11.74
C THR A 11 -5.26 5.80 -12.48
N PHE A 12 -6.12 4.77 -12.43
CA PHE A 12 -5.88 3.50 -13.13
C PHE A 12 -5.78 3.71 -14.64
N ILE A 13 -6.76 4.40 -15.25
CA ILE A 13 -6.78 4.65 -16.69
C ILE A 13 -5.57 5.48 -17.12
N THR A 14 -5.26 6.54 -16.40
CA THR A 14 -4.11 7.41 -16.77
C THR A 14 -2.78 6.72 -16.58
N THR A 15 -2.61 5.92 -15.53
CA THR A 15 -1.39 5.11 -15.32
C THR A 15 -1.24 4.08 -16.44
N MET A 16 -2.32 3.42 -16.84
CA MET A 16 -2.32 2.47 -17.94
C MET A 16 -1.87 3.13 -19.26
N LEU A 17 -2.41 4.31 -19.58
CA LEU A 17 -2.04 5.05 -20.79
C LEU A 17 -0.57 5.49 -20.76
N VAL A 18 -0.07 5.97 -19.61
CA VAL A 18 1.34 6.34 -19.42
C VAL A 18 2.25 5.12 -19.57
N THR A 19 1.89 4.00 -18.94
CA THR A 19 2.66 2.74 -19.02
C THR A 19 2.76 2.26 -20.47
N ARG A 20 1.64 2.28 -21.22
CA ARG A 20 1.61 1.92 -22.64
C ARG A 20 2.45 2.86 -23.50
N TYR A 21 2.42 4.16 -23.22
CA TYR A 21 3.20 5.17 -23.95
C TYR A 21 4.70 5.04 -23.73
N LEU A 22 5.14 4.84 -22.50
CA LEU A 22 6.55 4.72 -22.13
C LEU A 22 7.17 3.39 -22.59
N GLY A 23 6.37 2.35 -22.72
CA GLY A 23 6.89 1.00 -22.91
C GLY A 23 7.54 0.39 -21.67
N PRO A 24 7.89 -0.91 -21.74
CA PRO A 24 8.33 -1.65 -20.55
C PRO A 24 9.66 -1.16 -19.97
N ALA A 25 10.62 -0.72 -20.79
CA ALA A 25 11.92 -0.28 -20.32
C ALA A 25 11.86 1.05 -19.54
N GLU A 26 11.25 2.09 -20.12
CA GLU A 26 11.16 3.40 -19.46
C GLU A 26 10.22 3.38 -18.25
N TYR A 27 9.08 2.69 -18.36
CA TYR A 27 8.19 2.46 -17.22
C TYR A 27 8.87 1.68 -16.11
N GLY A 28 9.68 0.68 -16.47
CA GLY A 28 10.48 -0.10 -15.53
C GLY A 28 11.50 0.76 -14.79
N LYS A 29 12.22 1.65 -15.47
CA LYS A 29 13.15 2.59 -14.84
C LYS A 29 12.48 3.47 -13.79
N ILE A 30 11.33 4.09 -14.14
CA ILE A 30 10.57 4.90 -13.17
C ILE A 30 10.17 4.07 -11.95
N THR A 31 9.60 2.89 -12.19
CA THR A 31 9.10 2.03 -11.12
C THR A 31 10.23 1.51 -10.24
N TYR A 32 11.38 1.18 -10.83
CA TYR A 32 12.57 0.76 -10.12
C TYR A 32 13.08 1.86 -9.19
N VAL A 33 13.27 3.07 -9.71
CA VAL A 33 13.72 4.22 -8.90
C VAL A 33 12.67 4.56 -7.83
N TYR A 34 11.39 4.54 -8.18
CA TYR A 34 10.30 4.81 -7.23
C TYR A 34 10.30 3.81 -6.06
N SER A 35 10.72 2.57 -6.29
CA SER A 35 10.82 1.57 -5.22
C SER A 35 11.86 1.93 -4.16
N TYR A 36 12.97 2.56 -4.53
CA TYR A 36 13.91 3.13 -3.54
C TYR A 36 13.27 4.26 -2.73
N ILE A 37 12.50 5.13 -3.40
CA ILE A 37 11.79 6.22 -2.71
C ILE A 37 10.77 5.66 -1.70
N GLN A 38 10.05 4.60 -2.07
CA GLN A 38 9.06 3.96 -1.19
C GLN A 38 9.65 3.40 0.11
N LEU A 39 10.93 3.00 0.15
CA LEU A 39 11.59 2.58 1.39
C LEU A 39 11.59 3.68 2.46
N PHE A 40 11.58 4.94 2.05
CA PHE A 40 11.60 6.08 2.96
C PHE A 40 10.21 6.57 3.39
N LEU A 41 9.12 6.08 2.78
CA LEU A 41 7.76 6.50 3.13
C LEU A 41 7.41 6.32 4.63
N PRO A 42 7.72 5.18 5.28
CA PRO A 42 7.45 5.02 6.71
C PRO A 42 8.25 5.99 7.58
N LEU A 43 9.47 6.38 7.14
CA LEU A 43 10.28 7.37 7.82
C LEU A 43 9.68 8.77 7.68
N CYS A 44 9.17 9.15 6.50
CA CYS A 44 8.48 10.42 6.27
C CYS A 44 7.17 10.51 7.07
N ALA A 45 6.40 9.43 7.13
CA ALA A 45 5.17 9.36 7.89
C ALA A 45 5.41 9.34 9.41
N LEU A 46 6.65 9.00 9.86
CA LEU A 46 7.03 8.83 11.26
C LEU A 46 6.08 7.90 12.03
N GLY A 47 5.36 6.99 11.36
CA GLY A 47 4.38 6.11 11.98
C GLY A 47 3.24 6.84 12.73
N MET A 48 3.02 8.14 12.42
CA MET A 48 2.13 9.00 13.22
C MET A 48 0.66 8.97 12.76
N ASN A 49 0.32 8.30 11.66
CA ASN A 49 -1.01 8.42 11.05
C ASN A 49 -2.15 8.14 12.05
N ASP A 50 -2.17 6.96 12.65
CA ASP A 50 -3.24 6.55 13.56
C ASP A 50 -3.13 7.22 14.94
N ILE A 51 -1.89 7.48 15.38
CA ILE A 51 -1.61 8.15 16.65
C ILE A 51 -2.17 9.56 16.63
N VAL A 52 -1.96 10.30 15.54
CA VAL A 52 -2.39 11.70 15.42
C VAL A 52 -3.90 11.80 15.37
N VAL A 53 -4.60 10.93 14.64
CA VAL A 53 -6.07 10.92 14.65
C VAL A 53 -6.61 10.77 16.06
N LYS A 54 -6.05 9.82 16.84
CA LYS A 54 -6.44 9.61 18.24
C LYS A 54 -6.14 10.83 19.10
N GLU A 55 -4.92 11.38 19.03
CA GLU A 55 -4.53 12.57 19.81
C GLU A 55 -5.40 13.79 19.47
N LEU A 56 -5.79 13.98 18.20
CA LEU A 56 -6.66 15.05 17.78
C LEU A 56 -8.10 14.90 18.29
N VAL A 57 -8.59 13.68 18.44
CA VAL A 57 -9.91 13.40 19.02
C VAL A 57 -9.92 13.59 20.53
N ASP A 58 -8.87 13.07 21.20
CA ASP A 58 -8.75 13.08 22.67
C ASP A 58 -8.43 14.48 23.21
N ASN A 59 -7.71 15.35 22.47
CA ASN A 59 -7.20 16.65 22.91
C ASN A 59 -7.63 17.79 21.98
N ARG A 60 -8.93 17.97 21.79
CA ARG A 60 -9.53 18.93 20.82
C ARG A 60 -9.03 20.36 20.96
N GLU A 61 -8.73 20.82 22.17
CA GLU A 61 -8.24 22.19 22.44
C GLU A 61 -6.81 22.43 21.92
N LYS A 62 -6.01 21.35 21.77
CA LYS A 62 -4.63 21.39 21.31
C LYS A 62 -4.44 20.99 19.85
N ASN A 63 -5.52 20.91 19.08
CA ASN A 63 -5.48 20.43 17.70
C ASN A 63 -4.46 21.17 16.82
N ASN A 64 -4.38 22.49 16.95
CA ASN A 64 -3.43 23.31 16.18
C ASN A 64 -1.96 23.04 16.57
N GLU A 65 -1.71 22.76 17.86
CA GLU A 65 -0.40 22.40 18.36
C GLU A 65 0.01 21.00 17.91
N ILE A 66 -0.90 20.01 18.04
CA ILE A 66 -0.65 18.62 17.65
C ILE A 66 -0.37 18.55 16.15
N LEU A 67 -1.23 19.17 15.32
CA LEU A 67 -1.10 19.17 13.88
C LEU A 67 0.15 19.91 13.40
N GLY A 68 0.39 21.12 13.92
CA GLY A 68 1.57 21.92 13.56
C GLY A 68 2.87 21.22 13.92
N THR A 69 2.93 20.61 15.13
CA THR A 69 4.09 19.83 15.58
C THR A 69 4.32 18.62 14.67
N MET A 70 3.27 17.88 14.34
CA MET A 70 3.36 16.72 13.44
C MET A 70 3.87 17.14 12.05
N ILE A 71 3.33 18.20 11.45
CA ILE A 71 3.75 18.66 10.12
C ILE A 71 5.23 19.05 10.13
N VAL A 72 5.69 19.82 11.12
CA VAL A 72 7.10 20.20 11.24
C VAL A 72 8.01 18.98 11.34
N LEU A 73 7.68 18.01 12.20
CA LEU A 73 8.45 16.77 12.34
C LEU A 73 8.50 15.98 11.02
N ARG A 74 7.36 15.86 10.34
CA ARG A 74 7.28 15.13 9.06
C ARG A 74 8.01 15.86 7.94
N VAL A 75 7.96 17.18 7.87
CA VAL A 75 8.73 17.97 6.89
C VAL A 75 10.24 17.76 7.07
N ILE A 76 10.73 17.81 8.31
CA ILE A 76 12.14 17.55 8.61
C ILE A 76 12.52 16.12 8.24
N ALA A 77 11.74 15.12 8.65
CA ALA A 77 11.98 13.72 8.31
C ALA A 77 11.93 13.48 6.79
N SER A 78 10.98 14.10 6.10
CA SER A 78 10.82 13.99 4.65
C SER A 78 11.99 14.65 3.88
N PHE A 79 12.48 15.79 4.36
CA PHE A 79 13.63 16.44 3.76
C PHE A 79 14.89 15.58 3.89
N ILE A 80 15.13 15.01 5.07
CA ILE A 80 16.25 14.07 5.29
C ILE A 80 16.06 12.83 4.40
N SER A 81 14.88 12.27 4.35
CA SER A 81 14.54 11.08 3.54
C SER A 81 14.72 11.37 2.04
N MET A 82 14.36 12.57 1.58
CA MET A 82 14.59 13.01 0.20
C MET A 82 16.08 12.99 -0.16
N ILE A 83 16.92 13.57 0.68
CA ILE A 83 18.39 13.58 0.46
C ILE A 83 18.92 12.14 0.49
N CYS A 84 18.56 11.35 1.51
CA CYS A 84 19.01 9.97 1.66
C CYS A 84 18.57 9.08 0.50
N SER A 85 17.34 9.23 0.02
CA SER A 85 16.83 8.42 -1.09
C SER A 85 17.54 8.73 -2.41
N VAL A 86 17.78 10.02 -2.71
CA VAL A 86 18.53 10.44 -3.90
C VAL A 86 19.98 9.97 -3.80
N ALA A 87 20.62 10.10 -2.63
CA ALA A 87 21.98 9.61 -2.40
C ALA A 87 22.06 8.09 -2.59
N LEU A 88 21.11 7.33 -2.01
CA LEU A 88 21.05 5.87 -2.14
C LEU A 88 20.95 5.44 -3.60
N VAL A 89 20.03 6.05 -4.37
CA VAL A 89 19.89 5.75 -5.81
C VAL A 89 21.16 6.09 -6.56
N SER A 90 21.79 7.23 -6.27
CA SER A 90 23.02 7.67 -6.96
C SER A 90 24.24 6.78 -6.65
N ILE A 91 24.29 6.17 -5.46
CA ILE A 91 25.37 5.25 -5.07
C ILE A 91 25.18 3.86 -5.68
N LEU A 92 23.91 3.39 -5.72
CA LEU A 92 23.64 2.02 -6.14
C LEU A 92 23.43 1.86 -7.64
N ASN A 93 23.20 2.95 -8.38
CA ASN A 93 22.91 2.91 -9.81
C ASN A 93 23.75 3.98 -10.54
N ASP A 94 24.52 3.53 -11.53
CA ASP A 94 25.27 4.40 -12.41
C ASP A 94 24.36 5.01 -13.48
N GLY A 95 24.45 6.30 -13.67
CA GLY A 95 23.77 7.00 -14.75
C GLY A 95 22.97 8.23 -14.31
N GLU A 96 23.06 9.27 -15.11
CA GLU A 96 22.41 10.56 -14.85
C GLU A 96 20.87 10.45 -14.84
N VAL A 97 20.33 9.51 -15.63
CA VAL A 97 18.89 9.27 -15.73
C VAL A 97 18.30 8.86 -14.38
N TYR A 98 18.92 7.88 -13.68
CA TYR A 98 18.43 7.42 -12.37
C TYR A 98 18.45 8.54 -11.35
N ARG A 99 19.53 9.34 -11.32
CA ARG A 99 19.63 10.48 -10.39
C ARG A 99 18.57 11.53 -10.67
N LYS A 100 18.35 11.93 -11.93
CA LYS A 100 17.31 12.91 -12.30
C LYS A 100 15.93 12.40 -11.96
N VAL A 101 15.61 11.15 -12.29
CA VAL A 101 14.33 10.51 -11.96
C VAL A 101 14.14 10.44 -10.44
N ALA A 102 15.20 10.09 -9.67
CA ALA A 102 15.13 10.06 -8.21
C ALA A 102 14.85 11.44 -7.60
N ILE A 103 15.49 12.49 -8.09
CA ILE A 103 15.20 13.86 -7.64
C ILE A 103 13.74 14.22 -7.91
N LEU A 104 13.23 13.97 -9.10
CA LEU A 104 11.86 14.30 -9.46
C LEU A 104 10.82 13.51 -8.63
N LEU A 105 11.08 12.23 -8.38
CA LEU A 105 10.22 11.38 -7.57
C LEU A 105 10.29 11.69 -6.07
N SER A 106 11.46 12.13 -5.57
CA SER A 106 11.65 12.40 -4.14
C SER A 106 10.87 13.61 -3.63
N PHE A 107 10.42 14.53 -4.51
CA PHE A 107 9.49 15.58 -4.15
C PHE A 107 8.18 15.02 -3.54
N SER A 108 7.76 13.82 -3.96
CA SER A 108 6.59 13.15 -3.36
C SER A 108 6.73 12.96 -1.85
N LEU A 109 7.94 12.65 -1.35
CA LEU A 109 8.22 12.48 0.08
C LEU A 109 7.98 13.79 0.84
N LEU A 110 8.48 14.91 0.31
CA LEU A 110 8.38 16.21 0.96
C LEU A 110 6.92 16.66 1.06
N PHE A 111 6.17 16.60 -0.02
CA PHE A 111 4.80 17.08 -0.06
C PHE A 111 3.80 16.15 0.62
N GLN A 112 4.10 14.85 0.73
CA GLN A 112 3.28 13.91 1.50
C GLN A 112 3.25 14.23 3.00
N SER A 113 4.21 14.99 3.55
CA SER A 113 4.19 15.43 4.95
C SER A 113 2.94 16.23 5.31
N PHE A 114 2.30 16.90 4.34
CA PHE A 114 1.08 17.69 4.52
C PHE A 114 -0.21 16.85 4.54
N ASP A 115 -0.15 15.54 4.24
CA ASP A 115 -1.30 14.64 4.37
C ASP A 115 -1.87 14.63 5.80
N GLY A 116 -1.09 15.03 6.79
CA GLY A 116 -1.53 15.23 8.15
C GLY A 116 -2.76 16.13 8.30
N ILE A 117 -2.92 17.11 7.41
CA ILE A 117 -4.10 18.00 7.39
C ILE A 117 -5.37 17.18 7.08
N MET A 118 -5.27 16.11 6.26
CA MET A 118 -6.40 15.21 6.03
C MET A 118 -6.87 14.56 7.33
N TYR A 119 -5.95 14.11 8.19
CA TYR A 119 -6.30 13.51 9.48
C TYR A 119 -6.99 14.48 10.42
N PHE A 120 -6.63 15.77 10.38
CA PHE A 120 -7.33 16.83 11.10
C PHE A 120 -8.79 16.96 10.64
N TYR A 121 -9.04 17.01 9.34
CA TYR A 121 -10.42 17.06 8.82
C TYR A 121 -11.19 15.75 9.09
N GLN A 122 -10.51 14.63 9.08
CA GLN A 122 -11.09 13.32 9.44
C GLN A 122 -11.53 13.29 10.91
N SER A 123 -10.70 13.81 11.84
CA SER A 123 -11.04 13.88 13.26
C SER A 123 -12.27 14.78 13.55
N LYS A 124 -12.54 15.72 12.64
CA LYS A 124 -13.73 16.61 12.68
C LYS A 124 -14.92 16.10 11.87
N LEU A 125 -14.85 14.88 11.32
CA LEU A 125 -15.85 14.27 10.43
C LEU A 125 -16.13 15.11 9.15
N LEU A 126 -15.17 15.90 8.71
CA LEU A 126 -15.24 16.75 7.52
C LEU A 126 -14.54 16.14 6.29
N SER A 127 -14.50 14.82 6.19
CA SER A 127 -13.81 14.06 5.12
C SER A 127 -14.34 14.40 3.70
N ARG A 128 -15.51 15.03 3.58
CA ARG A 128 -16.02 15.52 2.28
C ARG A 128 -15.11 16.60 1.69
N LYS A 129 -14.57 17.52 2.52
CA LYS A 129 -13.64 18.58 2.06
C LYS A 129 -12.38 17.96 1.46
N THR A 130 -11.76 17.02 2.18
CA THR A 130 -10.54 16.37 1.73
C THR A 130 -10.79 15.51 0.50
N GLY A 131 -11.90 14.76 0.45
CA GLY A 131 -12.28 13.98 -0.73
C GLY A 131 -12.41 14.81 -2.01
N THR A 132 -12.94 16.01 -1.92
CA THR A 132 -13.04 16.96 -3.05
C THR A 132 -11.63 17.41 -3.51
N ILE A 133 -10.75 17.74 -2.55
CA ILE A 133 -9.35 18.13 -2.85
C ILE A 133 -8.62 17.03 -3.60
N TYR A 134 -8.71 15.79 -3.12
CA TYR A 134 -8.09 14.65 -3.79
C TYR A 134 -8.66 14.45 -5.21
N ALA A 135 -9.98 14.56 -5.39
CA ALA A 135 -10.58 14.43 -6.71
C ALA A 135 -10.06 15.49 -7.70
N PHE A 136 -9.94 16.74 -7.27
CA PHE A 136 -9.34 17.81 -8.09
C PHE A 136 -7.88 17.57 -8.41
N ALA A 137 -7.07 17.15 -7.41
CA ALA A 137 -5.65 16.90 -7.59
C ALA A 137 -5.42 15.80 -8.64
N TYR A 138 -6.13 14.70 -8.53
CA TYR A 138 -6.00 13.59 -9.48
C TYR A 138 -6.54 13.92 -10.86
N LEU A 139 -7.59 14.73 -10.97
CA LEU A 139 -8.09 15.20 -12.25
C LEU A 139 -7.03 16.06 -12.97
N PHE A 140 -6.45 17.04 -12.26
CA PHE A 140 -5.43 17.92 -12.81
C PHE A 140 -4.17 17.14 -13.21
N SER A 141 -3.70 16.25 -12.35
CA SER A 141 -2.54 15.40 -12.64
C SER A 141 -2.80 14.45 -13.81
N SER A 142 -4.04 13.95 -13.97
CA SER A 142 -4.43 13.15 -15.13
C SER A 142 -4.36 13.95 -16.42
N ILE A 143 -4.82 15.21 -16.42
CA ILE A 143 -4.69 16.12 -17.56
C ILE A 143 -3.22 16.36 -17.90
N TYR A 144 -2.37 16.59 -16.88
CA TYR A 144 -0.94 16.76 -17.05
C TYR A 144 -0.27 15.54 -17.70
N ARG A 145 -0.62 14.31 -17.27
CA ARG A 145 -0.13 13.05 -17.88
C ARG A 145 -0.59 12.89 -19.31
N ILE A 146 -1.87 13.14 -19.60
CA ILE A 146 -2.42 13.05 -20.96
C ILE A 146 -1.75 14.08 -21.88
N PHE A 147 -1.55 15.31 -21.41
CA PHE A 147 -0.81 16.34 -22.14
C PHE A 147 0.61 15.88 -22.47
N GLY A 148 1.31 15.24 -21.52
CA GLY A 148 2.63 14.66 -21.74
C GLY A 148 2.65 13.60 -22.85
N ILE A 149 1.64 12.73 -22.91
CA ILE A 149 1.50 11.72 -23.96
C ILE A 149 1.30 12.39 -25.34
N ILE A 150 0.36 13.33 -25.43
CA ILE A 150 0.05 14.04 -26.67
C ILE A 150 1.27 14.84 -27.17
N SER A 151 1.98 15.49 -26.27
CA SER A 151 3.17 16.31 -26.56
C SER A 151 4.45 15.48 -26.70
N LYS A 152 4.37 14.15 -26.66
CA LYS A 152 5.50 13.21 -26.79
C LYS A 152 6.66 13.53 -25.82
N LYS A 153 6.32 13.80 -24.54
CA LYS A 153 7.30 14.10 -23.50
C LYS A 153 8.07 12.85 -23.06
N ASP A 154 9.26 13.08 -22.51
CA ASP A 154 10.19 12.05 -22.06
C ASP A 154 9.85 11.47 -20.66
N ILE A 155 10.66 10.54 -20.19
CA ILE A 155 10.55 9.88 -18.90
C ILE A 155 10.49 10.87 -17.72
N TYR A 156 11.22 12.01 -17.79
CA TYR A 156 11.28 12.97 -16.68
C TYR A 156 9.95 13.67 -16.43
N TRP A 157 9.19 13.93 -17.49
CA TRP A 157 7.82 14.47 -17.39
C TRP A 157 6.90 13.56 -16.55
N PHE A 158 6.95 12.25 -16.82
CA PHE A 158 6.12 11.27 -16.13
C PHE A 158 6.63 10.94 -14.73
N ALA A 159 7.93 10.98 -14.50
CA ALA A 159 8.50 10.89 -13.16
C ALA A 159 8.05 12.08 -12.30
N PHE A 160 8.06 13.30 -12.82
CA PHE A 160 7.54 14.47 -12.11
C PHE A 160 6.03 14.38 -11.88
N ALA A 161 5.25 13.84 -12.84
CA ALA A 161 3.81 13.64 -12.71
C ALA A 161 3.42 12.78 -11.48
N MET A 162 4.27 11.85 -11.06
CA MET A 162 4.04 11.06 -9.85
C MET A 162 4.19 11.90 -8.56
N SER A 163 5.08 12.87 -8.56
CA SER A 163 5.22 13.82 -7.44
C SER A 163 4.17 14.93 -7.48
N LEU A 164 3.70 15.28 -8.66
CA LEU A 164 2.72 16.35 -8.87
C LEU A 164 1.40 16.08 -8.13
N ASP A 165 0.97 14.82 -8.04
CA ASP A 165 -0.20 14.43 -7.25
C ASP A 165 -0.08 14.96 -5.80
N PHE A 166 1.04 14.69 -5.14
CA PHE A 166 1.30 15.08 -3.76
C PHE A 166 1.50 16.59 -3.61
N ILE A 167 2.13 17.24 -4.60
CA ILE A 167 2.32 18.70 -4.62
C ILE A 167 0.95 19.40 -4.63
N ILE A 168 0.07 19.01 -5.55
CA ILE A 168 -1.26 19.63 -5.66
C ILE A 168 -2.08 19.36 -4.40
N ILE A 169 -2.08 18.13 -3.89
CA ILE A 169 -2.78 17.78 -2.65
C ILE A 169 -2.28 18.65 -1.49
N ALA A 170 -0.97 18.77 -1.30
CA ALA A 170 -0.37 19.54 -0.22
C ALA A 170 -0.76 21.02 -0.32
N VAL A 171 -0.64 21.63 -1.51
CA VAL A 171 -0.99 23.03 -1.74
C VAL A 171 -2.47 23.27 -1.46
N LEU A 172 -3.36 22.42 -1.96
CA LEU A 172 -4.81 22.57 -1.75
C LEU A 172 -5.21 22.34 -0.29
N LEU A 173 -4.65 21.30 0.37
CA LEU A 173 -4.92 21.03 1.79
C LEU A 173 -4.48 22.21 2.67
N LEU A 174 -3.26 22.70 2.44
CA LEU A 174 -2.72 23.84 3.19
C LEU A 174 -3.54 25.11 2.94
N SER A 175 -3.90 25.38 1.69
CA SER A 175 -4.73 26.56 1.33
C SER A 175 -6.10 26.52 2.02
N VAL A 176 -6.76 25.37 2.05
CA VAL A 176 -8.07 25.22 2.72
C VAL A 176 -7.92 25.34 4.24
N TYR A 177 -6.85 24.77 4.81
CA TYR A 177 -6.57 24.85 6.24
C TYR A 177 -6.37 26.31 6.70
N LEU A 178 -5.56 27.07 5.96
CA LEU A 178 -5.31 28.49 6.24
C LEU A 178 -6.56 29.36 6.02
N LYS A 179 -7.36 29.05 4.98
CA LYS A 179 -8.66 29.74 4.73
C LYS A 179 -9.66 29.53 5.86
N ASP A 180 -9.67 28.35 6.47
CA ASP A 180 -10.52 28.04 7.64
C ASP A 180 -9.99 28.71 8.94
N ARG A 181 -8.94 29.57 8.84
CA ARG A 181 -8.31 30.33 9.93
C ARG A 181 -7.77 29.47 11.07
N TYR A 182 -7.25 28.30 10.75
CA TYR A 182 -6.51 27.50 11.71
C TYR A 182 -5.03 27.86 11.69
N ASP A 183 -4.40 27.89 12.87
CA ASP A 183 -2.99 28.20 13.05
C ASP A 183 -2.19 26.88 13.20
N LEU A 184 -0.98 26.87 12.66
CA LEU A 184 -0.02 25.81 12.93
C LEU A 184 0.91 26.26 14.07
N ARG A 185 0.93 25.52 15.19
CA ARG A 185 1.77 25.81 16.34
C ARG A 185 2.69 24.64 16.62
N PHE A 186 3.96 24.91 16.85
CA PHE A 186 4.95 23.91 17.21
C PHE A 186 5.15 23.87 18.73
N SER A 187 5.28 22.65 19.29
CA SER A 187 5.53 22.45 20.71
C SER A 187 6.53 21.30 20.90
N VAL A 188 7.64 21.60 21.59
CA VAL A 188 8.68 20.60 21.91
C VAL A 188 8.17 19.47 22.82
N PRO A 189 7.36 19.73 23.86
CA PRO A 189 6.75 18.66 24.66
C PRO A 189 5.88 17.71 23.84
N THR A 190 5.05 18.27 22.94
CA THR A 190 4.18 17.50 22.04
C THR A 190 5.01 16.70 21.04
N ALA A 191 6.11 17.25 20.52
CA ALA A 191 7.04 16.53 19.64
C ALA A 191 7.64 15.30 20.31
N LYS A 192 8.15 15.43 21.54
CA LYS A 192 8.69 14.31 22.32
C LYS A 192 7.63 13.23 22.56
N LYS A 193 6.41 13.64 22.92
CA LYS A 193 5.27 12.73 23.14
C LYS A 193 4.92 11.94 21.88
N LEU A 194 4.81 12.61 20.72
CA LEU A 194 4.47 11.98 19.45
C LEU A 194 5.58 11.00 19.01
N LEU A 195 6.84 11.42 19.01
CA LEU A 195 7.98 10.58 18.62
C LEU A 195 8.14 9.33 19.51
N SER A 196 7.98 9.49 20.82
CA SER A 196 8.04 8.34 21.75
C SER A 196 6.98 7.28 21.47
N LYS A 197 5.77 7.70 21.07
CA LYS A 197 4.68 6.78 20.74
C LYS A 197 4.83 6.15 19.35
N SER A 198 5.51 6.81 18.42
CA SER A 198 5.53 6.43 16.99
C SER A 198 6.72 5.54 16.60
N ALA A 199 7.77 5.45 17.41
CA ALA A 199 8.97 4.67 17.06
C ALA A 199 8.66 3.20 16.64
N TYR A 200 7.76 2.53 17.37
CA TYR A 200 7.32 1.19 17.04
C TYR A 200 6.65 1.11 15.66
N TYR A 201 5.81 2.10 15.33
CA TYR A 201 5.06 2.14 14.06
C TYR A 201 5.95 2.46 12.85
N ILE A 202 7.06 3.20 13.05
CA ILE A 202 8.07 3.43 12.01
C ILE A 202 8.67 2.09 11.60
N PHE A 203 9.13 1.31 12.58
CA PHE A 203 9.74 0.00 12.33
C PHE A 203 8.75 -0.98 11.70
N ALA A 204 7.52 -1.05 12.22
CA ALA A 204 6.46 -1.86 11.62
C ALA A 204 6.17 -1.47 10.16
N GLY A 205 6.11 -0.16 9.88
CA GLY A 205 5.91 0.35 8.53
C GLY A 205 7.04 -0.02 7.57
N LEU A 206 8.31 0.03 8.03
CA LEU A 206 9.45 -0.44 7.23
C LEU A 206 9.34 -1.92 6.88
N LEU A 207 8.98 -2.76 7.86
CA LEU A 207 8.78 -4.19 7.60
C LEU A 207 7.67 -4.43 6.57
N VAL A 208 6.57 -3.68 6.63
CA VAL A 208 5.47 -3.79 5.66
C VAL A 208 5.93 -3.43 4.25
N VAL A 209 6.74 -2.39 4.10
CA VAL A 209 7.28 -1.99 2.79
C VAL A 209 8.25 -3.04 2.23
N ILE A 210 9.15 -3.57 3.08
CA ILE A 210 10.11 -4.62 2.70
C ILE A 210 9.40 -5.93 2.35
N TYR A 211 8.42 -6.32 3.16
CA TYR A 211 7.59 -7.52 2.93
C TYR A 211 6.68 -7.40 1.70
N GLY A 212 6.38 -6.17 1.27
CA GLY A 212 5.56 -5.88 0.10
C GLY A 212 6.35 -5.96 -1.22
N LYS A 213 5.76 -5.40 -2.26
CA LYS A 213 6.24 -5.41 -3.66
C LYS A 213 7.63 -4.75 -3.86
N VAL A 214 8.08 -3.92 -2.93
CA VAL A 214 9.31 -3.11 -3.10
C VAL A 214 10.54 -4.00 -3.26
N THR A 215 10.70 -5.02 -2.42
CA THR A 215 11.83 -5.96 -2.49
C THR A 215 11.90 -6.68 -3.84
N GLU A 216 10.76 -7.12 -4.37
CA GLU A 216 10.67 -7.80 -5.66
C GLU A 216 11.17 -6.90 -6.80
N ILE A 217 10.73 -5.65 -6.81
CA ILE A 217 11.12 -4.67 -7.84
C ILE A 217 12.60 -4.33 -7.74
N LEU A 218 13.13 -4.12 -6.53
CA LEU A 218 14.54 -3.78 -6.31
C LEU A 218 15.45 -4.93 -6.73
N LEU A 219 15.10 -6.17 -6.37
CA LEU A 219 15.89 -7.34 -6.75
C LEU A 219 15.79 -7.62 -8.26
N LEU A 220 14.61 -7.50 -8.87
CA LEU A 220 14.46 -7.63 -10.32
C LEU A 220 15.28 -6.61 -11.08
N GLY A 221 15.25 -5.33 -10.70
CA GLY A 221 16.02 -4.28 -11.36
C GLY A 221 17.53 -4.47 -11.22
N LYS A 222 17.98 -4.96 -10.05
CA LYS A 222 19.42 -5.18 -9.80
C LYS A 222 19.97 -6.47 -10.39
N MET A 223 19.18 -7.54 -10.41
CA MET A 223 19.62 -8.88 -10.79
C MET A 223 19.32 -9.21 -12.25
N VAL A 224 18.33 -8.58 -12.85
CA VAL A 224 17.85 -8.89 -14.20
C VAL A 224 17.88 -7.64 -15.09
N SER A 225 16.82 -6.81 -15.08
CA SER A 225 16.76 -5.58 -15.88
C SER A 225 15.57 -4.68 -15.48
N GLU A 226 15.63 -3.40 -15.89
CA GLU A 226 14.49 -2.49 -15.75
C GLU A 226 13.29 -2.92 -16.62
N THR A 227 13.54 -3.52 -17.77
CA THR A 227 12.47 -4.05 -18.62
C THR A 227 11.69 -5.15 -17.90
N SER A 228 12.38 -6.04 -17.19
CA SER A 228 11.76 -7.06 -16.32
C SER A 228 10.93 -6.41 -15.20
N VAL A 229 11.43 -5.33 -14.60
CA VAL A 229 10.65 -4.52 -13.64
C VAL A 229 9.38 -3.96 -14.29
N GLY A 230 9.49 -3.46 -15.51
CA GLY A 230 8.35 -2.94 -16.26
C GLY A 230 7.27 -3.99 -16.49
N TYR A 231 7.64 -5.18 -16.95
CA TYR A 231 6.70 -6.29 -17.13
C TYR A 231 6.05 -6.72 -15.82
N TYR A 232 6.86 -6.95 -14.80
CA TYR A 232 6.37 -7.37 -13.49
C TYR A 232 5.42 -6.33 -12.88
N SER A 233 5.81 -5.05 -12.94
CA SER A 233 5.01 -3.96 -12.38
C SER A 233 3.70 -3.74 -13.11
N ALA A 234 3.67 -3.86 -14.44
CA ALA A 234 2.45 -3.77 -15.22
C ALA A 234 1.45 -4.88 -14.84
N GLY A 235 1.91 -6.14 -14.79
CA GLY A 235 1.08 -7.28 -14.40
C GLY A 235 0.54 -7.16 -12.97
N THR A 236 1.41 -6.85 -12.00
CA THR A 236 1.01 -6.71 -10.59
C THR A 236 0.11 -5.50 -10.33
N THR A 237 0.23 -4.42 -11.11
CA THR A 237 -0.67 -3.25 -11.00
C THR A 237 -2.10 -3.63 -11.35
N LEU A 238 -2.33 -4.46 -12.38
CA LEU A 238 -3.66 -4.97 -12.70
C LEU A 238 -4.21 -5.89 -11.60
N CYS A 239 -3.37 -6.76 -11.03
CA CYS A 239 -3.77 -7.61 -9.92
C CYS A 239 -4.18 -6.79 -8.67
N ASN A 240 -3.54 -5.66 -8.43
CA ASN A 240 -3.79 -4.82 -7.26
C ASN A 240 -4.92 -3.78 -7.48
N ALA A 241 -5.53 -3.73 -8.67
CA ALA A 241 -6.58 -2.76 -8.98
C ALA A 241 -7.95 -3.10 -8.36
N TRP A 242 -8.28 -4.37 -8.17
CA TRP A 242 -9.61 -4.82 -7.73
C TRP A 242 -9.74 -5.09 -6.21
N PRO A 243 -8.68 -5.39 -5.42
CA PRO A 243 -8.83 -5.80 -4.03
C PRO A 243 -9.42 -4.74 -3.08
N PHE A 244 -9.64 -3.50 -3.53
CA PHE A 244 -10.39 -2.52 -2.76
C PHE A 244 -11.80 -3.02 -2.38
N VAL A 245 -12.39 -3.93 -3.17
CA VAL A 245 -13.66 -4.59 -2.88
C VAL A 245 -13.54 -5.45 -1.61
N LEU A 246 -12.44 -6.19 -1.47
CA LEU A 246 -12.18 -7.01 -0.27
C LEU A 246 -12.01 -6.14 0.97
N THR A 247 -11.29 -5.01 0.84
CA THR A 247 -11.16 -4.03 1.92
C THR A 247 -12.53 -3.50 2.36
N ALA A 248 -13.40 -3.14 1.41
CA ALA A 248 -14.75 -2.66 1.72
C ALA A 248 -15.61 -3.71 2.46
N ILE A 249 -15.46 -4.98 2.11
CA ILE A 249 -16.14 -6.09 2.80
C ILE A 249 -15.63 -6.22 4.24
N ILE A 250 -14.29 -6.22 4.43
CA ILE A 250 -13.66 -6.31 5.75
C ILE A 250 -14.09 -5.14 6.64
N ASP A 251 -14.01 -3.91 6.13
CA ASP A 251 -14.38 -2.69 6.86
C ASP A 251 -15.86 -2.68 7.26
N SER A 252 -16.74 -3.23 6.42
CA SER A 252 -18.17 -3.30 6.68
C SER A 252 -18.53 -4.35 7.74
N LEU A 253 -17.84 -5.49 7.76
CA LEU A 253 -18.11 -6.59 8.67
C LEU A 253 -17.36 -6.48 10.00
N SER A 254 -16.23 -5.76 10.02
CA SER A 254 -15.38 -5.60 11.19
C SER A 254 -16.14 -5.13 12.45
N PRO A 255 -16.95 -4.05 12.41
CA PRO A 255 -17.68 -3.59 13.60
C PRO A 255 -18.65 -4.65 14.16
N VAL A 256 -19.34 -5.36 13.27
CA VAL A 256 -20.29 -6.41 13.65
C VAL A 256 -19.57 -7.59 14.35
N ILE A 257 -18.40 -8.00 13.80
CA ILE A 257 -17.62 -9.09 14.37
C ILE A 257 -17.05 -8.70 15.74
N ILE A 258 -16.54 -7.46 15.87
CA ILE A 258 -15.99 -6.94 17.13
C ILE A 258 -17.07 -6.85 18.22
N ASP A 259 -18.29 -6.47 17.84
CA ASP A 259 -19.37 -6.35 18.81
C ASP A 259 -19.83 -7.72 19.33
N VAL A 260 -19.96 -8.70 18.45
CA VAL A 260 -20.31 -10.08 18.81
C VAL A 260 -19.23 -10.73 19.69
N HIS A 261 -17.95 -10.40 19.52
CA HIS A 261 -16.88 -10.91 20.39
C HIS A 261 -17.14 -10.65 21.88
N LYS A 262 -17.82 -9.55 22.22
CA LYS A 262 -18.12 -9.17 23.62
C LYS A 262 -19.21 -10.01 24.27
N THR A 263 -20.06 -10.65 23.47
CA THR A 263 -21.32 -11.28 23.92
C THR A 263 -21.36 -12.79 23.70
N ASP A 264 -20.86 -13.27 22.56
CA ASP A 264 -20.92 -14.68 22.18
C ASP A 264 -19.68 -15.14 21.44
N ARG A 265 -18.88 -16.00 22.09
CA ARG A 265 -17.65 -16.57 21.53
C ARG A 265 -17.90 -17.47 20.31
N LYS A 266 -18.96 -18.29 20.36
CA LYS A 266 -19.26 -19.22 19.26
C LYS A 266 -19.70 -18.46 18.00
N GLU A 267 -20.57 -17.47 18.17
CA GLU A 267 -21.03 -16.64 17.07
C GLU A 267 -19.89 -15.78 16.51
N PHE A 268 -18.96 -15.28 17.36
CA PHE A 268 -17.74 -14.58 16.93
C PHE A 268 -16.87 -15.45 16.01
N GLU A 269 -16.57 -16.69 16.43
CA GLU A 269 -15.75 -17.62 15.62
C GLU A 269 -16.44 -17.97 14.30
N LYS A 270 -17.76 -18.14 14.33
CA LYS A 270 -18.57 -18.41 13.14
C LYS A 270 -18.53 -17.23 12.16
N LYS A 271 -18.72 -15.99 12.62
CA LYS A 271 -18.63 -14.78 11.76
C LYS A 271 -17.25 -14.57 11.21
N LEU A 272 -16.21 -14.86 11.98
CA LEU A 272 -14.82 -14.85 11.48
C LEU A 272 -14.61 -15.89 10.38
N LYS A 273 -15.06 -17.14 10.58
CA LYS A 273 -14.99 -18.18 9.54
C LYS A 273 -15.74 -17.76 8.28
N GLN A 274 -16.92 -17.15 8.42
CA GLN A 274 -17.68 -16.61 7.29
C GLN A 274 -16.92 -15.52 6.55
N LEU A 275 -16.28 -14.58 7.25
CA LEU A 275 -15.46 -13.55 6.66
C LEU A 275 -14.25 -14.17 5.92
N TYR A 276 -13.50 -15.07 6.56
CA TYR A 276 -12.34 -15.72 5.94
C TYR A 276 -12.72 -16.52 4.69
N ALA A 277 -13.83 -17.30 4.76
CA ALA A 277 -14.35 -18.02 3.60
C ALA A 277 -14.73 -17.09 2.47
N LEU A 278 -15.48 -16.01 2.77
CA LEU A 278 -15.89 -15.02 1.78
C LEU A 278 -14.68 -14.40 1.06
N ILE A 279 -13.69 -13.94 1.82
CA ILE A 279 -12.46 -13.33 1.30
C ILE A 279 -11.69 -14.34 0.45
N PHE A 280 -11.51 -15.58 0.93
CA PHE A 280 -10.77 -16.61 0.23
C PHE A 280 -11.44 -16.97 -1.10
N TYR A 281 -12.74 -17.23 -1.11
CA TYR A 281 -13.45 -17.67 -2.32
C TYR A 281 -13.62 -16.57 -3.35
N ILE A 282 -13.89 -15.32 -2.93
CA ILE A 282 -13.93 -14.17 -3.86
C ILE A 282 -12.54 -13.97 -4.48
N SER A 283 -11.48 -14.02 -3.67
CA SER A 283 -10.10 -13.85 -4.18
C SER A 283 -9.70 -14.98 -5.11
N THR A 284 -10.08 -16.22 -4.80
CA THR A 284 -9.82 -17.39 -5.65
C THR A 284 -10.56 -17.28 -6.98
N LEU A 285 -11.83 -16.89 -6.96
CA LEU A 285 -12.61 -16.67 -8.19
C LEU A 285 -11.96 -15.57 -9.05
N ALA A 286 -11.58 -14.46 -8.45
CA ALA A 286 -10.89 -13.39 -9.15
C ALA A 286 -9.54 -13.85 -9.71
N ALA A 287 -8.76 -14.64 -8.95
CA ALA A 287 -7.49 -15.20 -9.42
C ALA A 287 -7.67 -16.13 -10.62
N ILE A 288 -8.72 -16.98 -10.62
CA ILE A 288 -9.08 -17.83 -11.76
C ILE A 288 -9.40 -16.96 -12.98
N MET A 289 -10.26 -15.95 -12.83
CA MET A 289 -10.62 -15.04 -13.93
C MET A 289 -9.40 -14.30 -14.48
N ILE A 290 -8.55 -13.75 -13.60
CA ILE A 290 -7.31 -13.08 -14.00
C ILE A 290 -6.38 -14.07 -14.72
N THR A 291 -6.22 -15.28 -14.22
CA THR A 291 -5.36 -16.31 -14.85
C THR A 291 -5.81 -16.62 -16.29
N ILE A 292 -7.12 -16.75 -16.52
CA ILE A 292 -7.68 -17.02 -17.85
C ILE A 292 -7.47 -15.83 -18.77
N PHE A 293 -7.82 -14.62 -18.31
CA PHE A 293 -7.87 -13.43 -19.15
C PHE A 293 -6.59 -12.58 -19.13
N ALA A 294 -5.52 -12.96 -18.37
CA ALA A 294 -4.30 -12.18 -18.24
C ALA A 294 -3.70 -11.73 -19.58
N GLY A 295 -3.54 -12.65 -20.54
CA GLY A 295 -2.97 -12.33 -21.85
C GLY A 295 -3.82 -11.34 -22.65
N LEU A 296 -5.14 -11.51 -22.62
CA LEU A 296 -6.07 -10.59 -23.28
C LEU A 296 -6.04 -9.21 -22.59
N GLY A 297 -6.10 -9.19 -21.26
CA GLY A 297 -6.05 -7.97 -20.47
C GLY A 297 -4.78 -7.16 -20.71
N ILE A 298 -3.61 -7.78 -20.65
CA ILE A 298 -2.32 -7.13 -20.94
C ILE A 298 -2.30 -6.56 -22.35
N ARG A 299 -2.73 -7.33 -23.35
CA ARG A 299 -2.71 -6.89 -24.76
C ARG A 299 -3.63 -5.71 -25.01
N ILE A 300 -4.82 -5.71 -24.43
CA ILE A 300 -5.79 -4.61 -24.60
C ILE A 300 -5.30 -3.35 -23.87
N LEU A 301 -4.86 -3.50 -22.63
CA LEU A 301 -4.57 -2.36 -21.76
C LEU A 301 -3.19 -1.75 -22.04
N TYR A 302 -2.15 -2.57 -22.16
CA TYR A 302 -0.77 -2.09 -22.32
C TYR A 302 -0.19 -2.30 -23.73
N GLY A 303 -0.80 -3.14 -24.56
CA GLY A 303 -0.32 -3.42 -25.91
C GLY A 303 0.56 -4.69 -25.98
N ALA A 304 1.02 -5.00 -27.21
CA ALA A 304 1.78 -6.21 -27.51
C ALA A 304 3.17 -6.23 -26.84
N ASP A 305 3.79 -5.09 -26.66
CA ASP A 305 5.13 -4.95 -26.06
C ASP A 305 5.17 -5.45 -24.61
N PHE A 306 4.04 -5.46 -23.91
CA PHE A 306 3.90 -5.96 -22.56
C PHE A 306 3.48 -7.44 -22.49
N ALA A 307 3.45 -8.18 -23.60
CA ALA A 307 3.04 -9.60 -23.61
C ALA A 307 3.75 -10.46 -22.54
N PRO A 308 5.07 -10.29 -22.26
CA PRO A 308 5.76 -11.05 -21.19
C PRO A 308 5.18 -10.84 -19.79
N ALA A 309 4.47 -9.74 -19.53
CA ALA A 309 3.84 -9.45 -18.24
C ALA A 309 2.67 -10.39 -17.89
N ALA A 310 2.12 -11.10 -18.90
CA ALA A 310 0.97 -11.97 -18.68
C ALA A 310 1.26 -13.17 -17.80
N MET A 311 2.46 -13.77 -17.89
CA MET A 311 2.80 -14.95 -17.11
C MET A 311 2.99 -14.62 -15.62
N PRO A 312 3.82 -13.64 -15.23
CA PRO A 312 3.91 -13.24 -13.82
C PRO A 312 2.56 -12.76 -13.26
N MET A 313 1.71 -12.09 -14.06
CA MET A 313 0.36 -11.71 -13.63
C MET A 313 -0.51 -12.92 -13.27
N ARG A 314 -0.48 -14.00 -14.08
CA ARG A 314 -1.22 -15.25 -13.81
C ARG A 314 -0.82 -15.91 -12.49
N ILE A 315 0.44 -15.78 -12.10
CA ILE A 315 0.96 -16.35 -10.86
C ILE A 315 0.67 -15.40 -9.69
N TYR A 316 1.05 -14.15 -9.83
CA TYR A 316 0.94 -13.17 -8.75
C TYR A 316 -0.48 -12.98 -8.22
N CYS A 317 -1.52 -13.07 -9.07
CA CYS A 317 -2.91 -12.87 -8.65
C CYS A 317 -3.36 -13.83 -7.53
N TRP A 318 -2.73 -15.01 -7.40
CA TRP A 318 -3.01 -15.97 -6.32
C TRP A 318 -2.52 -15.50 -4.95
N SER A 319 -1.57 -14.57 -4.89
CA SER A 319 -1.09 -13.98 -3.64
C SER A 319 -2.19 -13.21 -2.90
N THR A 320 -3.18 -12.66 -3.63
CA THR A 320 -4.26 -11.84 -3.07
C THR A 320 -5.09 -12.60 -2.06
N ALA A 321 -5.39 -13.88 -2.30
CA ALA A 321 -6.18 -14.70 -1.38
C ALA A 321 -5.52 -14.80 0.00
N PHE A 322 -4.23 -15.08 0.05
CA PHE A 322 -3.48 -15.20 1.31
C PHE A 322 -3.21 -13.85 1.96
N SER A 323 -2.92 -12.82 1.16
CA SER A 323 -2.69 -11.45 1.64
C SER A 323 -3.93 -10.90 2.35
N TYR A 324 -5.11 -11.06 1.76
CA TYR A 324 -6.36 -10.53 2.33
C TYR A 324 -6.93 -11.36 3.48
N ILE A 325 -6.57 -12.63 3.58
CA ILE A 325 -6.73 -13.40 4.83
C ILE A 325 -5.90 -12.75 5.93
N GLY A 326 -4.65 -12.35 5.65
CA GLY A 326 -3.82 -11.60 6.58
C GLY A 326 -4.45 -10.28 7.03
N VAL A 327 -5.05 -9.51 6.11
CA VAL A 327 -5.76 -8.27 6.44
C VAL A 327 -6.97 -8.56 7.34
N SER A 328 -7.81 -9.53 7.01
CA SER A 328 -9.00 -9.87 7.79
C SER A 328 -8.67 -10.46 9.18
N ARG A 329 -7.51 -11.14 9.31
CA ARG A 329 -6.99 -11.67 10.57
C ARG A 329 -6.77 -10.57 11.62
N THR A 330 -6.47 -9.33 11.23
CA THR A 330 -6.23 -8.23 12.17
C THR A 330 -7.40 -8.02 13.12
N ILE A 331 -8.64 -8.33 12.71
CA ILE A 331 -9.84 -8.26 13.55
C ILE A 331 -9.70 -9.24 14.74
N TRP A 332 -9.33 -10.49 14.47
CA TRP A 332 -9.11 -11.48 15.51
C TRP A 332 -7.96 -11.07 16.44
N MET A 333 -6.84 -10.59 15.86
CA MET A 333 -5.69 -10.13 16.64
C MET A 333 -6.04 -8.98 17.60
N GLN A 334 -6.89 -8.06 17.16
CA GLN A 334 -7.36 -6.94 18.00
C GLN A 334 -8.29 -7.42 19.11
N CYS A 335 -9.27 -8.26 18.78
CA CYS A 335 -10.22 -8.82 19.75
C CYS A 335 -9.52 -9.63 20.84
N GLU A 336 -8.55 -10.48 20.46
CA GLU A 336 -7.80 -11.35 21.36
C GLU A 336 -6.59 -10.65 22.01
N LYS A 337 -6.40 -9.33 21.82
CA LYS A 337 -5.27 -8.54 22.33
C LYS A 337 -3.90 -9.13 21.96
N LYS A 338 -3.83 -9.75 20.77
CA LYS A 338 -2.62 -10.43 20.25
C LYS A 338 -1.89 -9.62 19.17
N THR A 339 -2.16 -8.33 19.04
CA THR A 339 -1.56 -7.43 18.03
C THR A 339 -0.02 -7.39 18.07
N LYS A 340 0.59 -7.69 19.23
CA LYS A 340 2.06 -7.80 19.36
C LYS A 340 2.69 -8.84 18.42
N TYR A 341 1.92 -9.88 18.04
CA TYR A 341 2.40 -10.92 17.12
C TYR A 341 2.43 -10.48 15.66
N GLU A 342 1.71 -9.41 15.29
CA GLU A 342 1.74 -8.86 13.93
C GLU A 342 3.15 -8.43 13.51
N MET A 343 3.95 -7.89 14.44
CA MET A 343 5.33 -7.53 14.15
C MET A 343 6.19 -8.77 13.85
N ASN A 344 6.03 -9.85 14.63
CA ASN A 344 6.77 -11.10 14.39
C ASN A 344 6.38 -11.72 13.03
N ILE A 345 5.10 -11.67 12.70
CA ILE A 345 4.58 -12.16 11.41
C ILE A 345 5.15 -11.32 10.26
N SER A 346 5.16 -10.00 10.39
CA SER A 346 5.72 -9.09 9.38
C SER A 346 7.23 -9.26 9.24
N LEU A 347 7.96 -9.47 10.35
CA LEU A 347 9.40 -9.74 10.32
C LEU A 347 9.71 -11.05 9.61
N PHE A 348 8.99 -12.12 9.95
CA PHE A 348 9.12 -13.41 9.26
C PHE A 348 8.81 -13.27 7.77
N GLY A 349 7.72 -12.54 7.45
CA GLY A 349 7.33 -12.26 6.07
C GLY A 349 8.42 -11.51 5.29
N ALA A 350 9.03 -10.49 5.90
CA ALA A 350 10.11 -9.73 5.28
C ALA A 350 11.34 -10.60 5.02
N LEU A 351 11.76 -11.41 5.97
CA LEU A 351 12.89 -12.34 5.82
C LEU A 351 12.61 -13.40 4.76
N ALA A 352 11.43 -14.01 4.79
CA ALA A 352 11.01 -14.99 3.80
C ALA A 352 10.93 -14.37 2.40
N ASN A 353 10.37 -13.16 2.27
CA ASN A 353 10.28 -12.44 1.01
C ASN A 353 11.66 -12.19 0.39
N ILE A 354 12.61 -11.65 1.17
CA ILE A 354 13.98 -11.40 0.69
C ILE A 354 14.64 -12.69 0.24
N ALA A 355 14.59 -13.74 1.06
CA ALA A 355 15.23 -15.02 0.77
C ALA A 355 14.64 -15.69 -0.48
N LEU A 356 13.31 -15.77 -0.57
CA LEU A 356 12.61 -16.38 -1.70
C LEU A 356 12.87 -15.60 -3.00
N ASN A 357 12.77 -14.26 -2.94
CA ASN A 357 13.03 -13.44 -4.11
C ASN A 357 14.49 -13.58 -4.59
N TYR A 358 15.47 -13.54 -3.67
CA TYR A 358 16.87 -13.70 -4.05
C TYR A 358 17.14 -15.04 -4.78
N VAL A 359 16.55 -16.12 -4.29
CA VAL A 359 16.74 -17.46 -4.88
C VAL A 359 15.96 -17.61 -6.18
N LEU A 360 14.68 -17.25 -6.18
CA LEU A 360 13.78 -17.55 -7.30
C LEU A 360 13.96 -16.55 -8.47
N ILE A 361 14.25 -15.29 -8.23
CA ILE A 361 14.54 -14.33 -9.30
C ILE A 361 15.80 -14.75 -10.05
N ARG A 362 16.83 -15.22 -9.35
CA ARG A 362 18.07 -15.65 -9.96
C ARG A 362 17.88 -16.82 -10.94
N SER A 363 16.92 -17.68 -10.69
CA SER A 363 16.66 -18.88 -11.50
C SER A 363 15.55 -18.73 -12.51
N MET A 364 14.56 -17.84 -12.26
CA MET A 364 13.31 -17.79 -13.02
C MET A 364 12.87 -16.36 -13.39
N ASP A 365 13.72 -15.34 -13.19
CA ASP A 365 13.45 -13.93 -13.54
C ASP A 365 12.11 -13.43 -12.94
N ILE A 366 11.28 -12.75 -13.75
CA ILE A 366 9.96 -12.21 -13.36
C ILE A 366 8.96 -13.27 -12.87
N ILE A 367 9.11 -14.50 -13.37
CA ILE A 367 8.30 -15.63 -12.91
C ILE A 367 8.69 -15.99 -11.47
N GLY A 368 10.00 -15.99 -11.18
CA GLY A 368 10.51 -16.22 -9.84
C GLY A 368 10.00 -15.20 -8.81
N ALA A 369 9.96 -13.92 -9.18
CA ALA A 369 9.38 -12.88 -8.34
C ALA A 369 7.89 -13.14 -8.03
N ALA A 370 7.11 -13.52 -9.04
CA ALA A 370 5.69 -13.81 -8.85
C ALA A 370 5.45 -15.04 -7.96
N ILE A 371 6.26 -16.09 -8.10
CA ILE A 371 6.21 -17.28 -7.22
C ILE A 371 6.62 -16.90 -5.81
N ALA A 372 7.70 -16.10 -5.65
CA ALA A 372 8.16 -15.62 -4.34
C ALA A 372 7.06 -14.85 -3.62
N ALA A 373 6.32 -13.98 -4.32
CA ALA A 373 5.20 -13.23 -3.77
C ALA A 373 4.10 -14.17 -3.23
N VAL A 374 3.68 -15.16 -4.01
CA VAL A 374 2.65 -16.13 -3.58
C VAL A 374 3.14 -16.94 -2.38
N LEU A 375 4.35 -17.49 -2.45
CA LEU A 375 4.92 -18.30 -1.36
C LEU A 375 5.10 -17.46 -0.08
N THR A 376 5.58 -16.22 -0.20
CA THR A 376 5.71 -15.31 0.94
C THR A 376 4.36 -15.09 1.63
N GLN A 377 3.31 -14.76 0.87
CA GLN A 377 1.99 -14.52 1.43
C GLN A 377 1.39 -15.78 2.05
N PHE A 378 1.56 -16.93 1.42
CA PHE A 378 1.14 -18.23 1.96
C PHE A 378 1.87 -18.58 3.25
N LEU A 379 3.20 -18.52 3.26
CA LEU A 379 4.02 -18.83 4.44
C LEU A 379 3.69 -17.91 5.60
N THR A 380 3.58 -16.60 5.35
CA THR A 380 3.37 -15.57 6.38
C THR A 380 1.96 -15.61 6.96
N ASN A 381 0.94 -15.69 6.10
CA ASN A 381 -0.44 -15.54 6.52
C ASN A 381 -1.16 -16.87 6.80
N PHE A 382 -0.49 -17.99 6.55
CA PHE A 382 -1.05 -19.31 6.81
C PHE A 382 -0.07 -20.20 7.60
N VAL A 383 1.09 -20.56 7.05
CA VAL A 383 1.98 -21.56 7.66
C VAL A 383 2.57 -21.07 8.98
N PHE A 384 3.09 -19.84 9.03
CA PHE A 384 3.74 -19.29 10.21
C PHE A 384 2.79 -19.14 11.42
N LEU A 385 1.49 -18.97 11.17
CA LEU A 385 0.48 -18.94 12.23
C LEU A 385 0.39 -20.26 12.99
N PHE A 386 0.64 -21.40 12.35
CA PHE A 386 0.67 -22.69 13.04
C PHE A 386 1.94 -22.88 13.88
N ALA A 387 3.03 -22.20 13.54
CA ALA A 387 4.29 -22.29 14.27
C ALA A 387 4.20 -21.62 15.66
N MET A 388 3.43 -20.55 15.80
CA MET A 388 3.27 -19.82 17.07
C MET A 388 2.05 -20.35 17.84
N LYS A 389 2.25 -20.75 19.13
CA LYS A 389 1.16 -21.30 19.97
C LYS A 389 -0.04 -20.35 20.07
N ASP A 390 0.21 -19.06 20.25
CA ASP A 390 -0.81 -18.04 20.48
C ASP A 390 -1.67 -17.71 19.26
N THR A 391 -1.22 -18.07 18.04
CA THR A 391 -1.94 -17.80 16.78
C THR A 391 -2.52 -19.06 16.15
N ARG A 392 -2.21 -20.25 16.68
CA ARG A 392 -2.72 -21.55 16.16
C ARG A 392 -4.24 -21.62 16.11
N GLU A 393 -4.91 -21.02 17.08
CA GLU A 393 -6.37 -20.97 17.11
C GLU A 393 -6.90 -20.26 15.86
N ASN A 394 -6.35 -19.09 15.54
CA ASN A 394 -6.72 -18.37 14.33
C ASN A 394 -6.38 -19.15 13.06
N ALA A 395 -5.21 -19.81 13.01
CA ALA A 395 -4.84 -20.65 11.89
C ALA A 395 -5.84 -21.79 11.63
N LYS A 396 -6.38 -22.40 12.70
CA LYS A 396 -7.46 -23.40 12.61
C LYS A 396 -8.75 -22.79 12.08
N LEU A 397 -9.16 -21.60 12.57
CA LEU A 397 -10.34 -20.91 12.07
C LEU A 397 -10.24 -20.59 10.57
N ILE A 398 -9.05 -20.17 10.10
CA ILE A 398 -8.77 -19.95 8.68
C ILE A 398 -8.89 -21.26 7.90
N LEU A 399 -8.28 -22.35 8.39
CA LEU A 399 -8.35 -23.65 7.73
C LEU A 399 -9.79 -24.19 7.65
N ASP A 400 -10.54 -24.09 8.76
CA ASP A 400 -11.96 -24.47 8.80
C ASP A 400 -12.79 -23.65 7.82
N ALA A 401 -12.50 -22.34 7.69
CA ALA A 401 -13.18 -21.45 6.75
C ALA A 401 -12.91 -21.85 5.28
N ILE A 402 -11.65 -22.17 4.95
CA ILE A 402 -11.26 -22.65 3.61
C ILE A 402 -11.93 -23.99 3.30
N LEU A 403 -12.08 -24.87 4.30
CA LEU A 403 -12.76 -26.17 4.16
C LEU A 403 -14.27 -26.09 4.37
N LEU A 404 -14.85 -24.89 4.55
CA LEU A 404 -16.27 -24.60 4.83
C LEU A 404 -16.82 -25.29 6.10
N ARG A 405 -15.95 -25.69 7.03
CA ARG A 405 -16.34 -26.35 8.28
C ARG A 405 -16.91 -25.34 9.28
N GLY A 406 -18.17 -25.52 9.68
CA GLY A 406 -18.86 -24.63 10.61
C GLY A 406 -19.16 -23.23 10.07
N VAL A 407 -19.11 -23.03 8.73
CA VAL A 407 -19.46 -21.77 8.08
C VAL A 407 -20.96 -21.63 7.86
N MET A 408 -21.65 -22.76 7.53
CA MET A 408 -23.07 -22.81 7.15
C MET A 408 -23.99 -23.35 8.24
N GLU A 409 -23.50 -23.62 9.44
CA GLU A 409 -24.35 -24.07 10.54
C GLU A 409 -25.38 -23.00 10.86
N ARG A 410 -26.69 -23.37 10.78
CA ARG A 410 -27.77 -22.48 11.21
C ARG A 410 -27.65 -22.33 12.74
N PRO A 411 -27.95 -21.15 13.31
CA PRO A 411 -28.07 -21.03 14.74
C PRO A 411 -29.13 -22.03 15.20
N GLU A 412 -28.77 -22.88 16.11
CA GLU A 412 -29.76 -23.67 16.85
C GLU A 412 -30.73 -22.65 17.50
N ARG A 413 -32.03 -22.73 17.13
CA ARG A 413 -33.08 -21.87 17.62
C ARG A 413 -33.36 -22.13 19.08
#